data_39c15dbb4fdfdac3a9623e10b4f965bd
#
_entry.id   39c15dbb4fdfdac3a9623e10b4f965bd
#
_cell.length_a   1.000
_cell.length_b   1.000
_cell.length_c   1.000
_cell.angle_alpha   90.00
_cell.angle_beta   90.00
_cell.angle_gamma   90.00
#
_symmetry.space_group_name_H-M   'P 1'
#
loop_
_entity.id
_entity.type
_entity.pdbx_description
1 polymer ?
#
loop_
_entity_poly.entity_id
_entity_poly.type
_entity_poly.pdbx_seq_one_letter_code
_entity_poly.pdbx_strand_id
1 'polypeptide(L)'
;MASGTIRLRTMEGIERPALATVMPRQEGHFVLIDAGANPSAKPEHLVHNAVLGSAYCQHVLGTENPRVGLMTIGTEEGKGNETTNAANDLLKSIPGIINYHGPIEGFQLFENVVDVVVCDGFTGNVILKTAESLFKCLFKDFLGGEIKKNPVRQLGYLFSKGAYDAIRTQLNPERYGGAPLLGIKGNILKAHGLSLIHISEPTRLGMISYA
;
A
#
# COMPACT_ATOMS: atom_id res chain seq x y z
N MET A 1 0.00 10.48 14.65
CA MET A 1 0.99 9.37 14.61
C MET A 1 2.12 9.56 15.63
N ALA A 2 2.80 10.70 15.70
CA ALA A 2 3.90 10.91 16.66
C ALA A 2 3.57 10.57 18.13
N SER A 3 2.42 11.00 18.65
CA SER A 3 2.03 10.67 20.05
C SER A 3 1.84 9.18 20.29
N GLY A 4 1.36 8.43 19.30
CA GLY A 4 1.19 6.98 19.40
C GLY A 4 2.53 6.26 19.42
N THR A 5 3.47 6.66 18.56
CA THR A 5 4.82 6.10 18.53
C THR A 5 5.57 6.35 19.85
N ILE A 6 5.42 7.54 20.43
CA ILE A 6 6.04 7.87 21.73
C ILE A 6 5.49 6.99 22.87
N ARG A 7 4.18 6.72 22.88
CA ARG A 7 3.53 5.93 23.93
C ARG A 7 3.74 4.43 23.79
N LEU A 8 3.63 3.89 22.56
CA LEU A 8 3.69 2.46 22.30
C LEU A 8 5.12 1.96 22.04
N ARG A 9 6.05 2.85 21.75
CA ARG A 9 7.44 2.56 21.35
C ARG A 9 7.52 1.71 20.07
N THR A 10 8.67 1.71 19.44
CA THR A 10 8.97 0.83 18.30
C THR A 10 9.30 -0.58 18.76
N MET A 11 9.12 -1.55 17.88
CA MET A 11 9.62 -2.90 18.07
C MET A 11 11.15 -2.90 18.14
N GLU A 12 11.72 -3.90 18.79
CA GLU A 12 13.18 -4.04 18.86
C GLU A 12 13.77 -4.19 17.46
N GLY A 13 14.85 -3.48 17.20
CA GLY A 13 15.47 -3.44 15.88
C GLY A 13 14.80 -2.51 14.86
N ILE A 14 13.62 -1.94 15.12
CA ILE A 14 12.92 -1.02 14.23
C ILE A 14 13.12 0.42 14.69
N GLU A 15 13.86 1.21 13.89
CA GLU A 15 14.09 2.63 14.23
C GLU A 15 12.84 3.49 14.01
N ARG A 16 12.12 3.27 12.91
CA ARG A 16 10.93 4.04 12.54
C ARG A 16 9.79 3.14 12.11
N PRO A 17 8.59 3.36 12.63
CA PRO A 17 7.41 2.66 12.15
C PRO A 17 7.03 3.18 10.75
N ALA A 18 6.41 2.33 9.94
CA ALA A 18 5.97 2.66 8.59
C ALA A 18 4.47 2.40 8.40
N LEU A 19 3.83 3.25 7.61
CA LEU A 19 2.43 3.12 7.27
C LEU A 19 2.27 2.16 6.09
N ALA A 20 1.59 1.04 6.29
CA ALA A 20 1.27 0.13 5.21
C ALA A 20 -0.16 0.38 4.70
N THR A 21 -0.36 0.31 3.39
CA THR A 21 -1.69 0.35 2.78
C THR A 21 -1.81 -0.74 1.73
N VAL A 22 -2.97 -1.35 1.64
CA VAL A 22 -3.28 -2.35 0.61
C VAL A 22 -3.88 -1.63 -0.59
N MET A 23 -3.31 -1.85 -1.75
CA MET A 23 -3.74 -1.24 -3.01
C MET A 23 -4.16 -2.31 -4.01
N PRO A 24 -5.19 -2.05 -4.84
CA PRO A 24 -5.59 -2.96 -5.90
C PRO A 24 -4.54 -3.03 -7.00
N ARG A 25 -4.45 -4.16 -7.66
CA ARG A 25 -3.71 -4.35 -8.92
C ARG A 25 -4.53 -5.19 -9.88
N GLN A 26 -3.99 -5.48 -11.06
CA GLN A 26 -4.66 -6.22 -12.12
C GLN A 26 -5.27 -7.54 -11.60
N GLU A 27 -4.53 -8.30 -10.81
CA GLU A 27 -5.03 -9.50 -10.12
C GLU A 27 -4.73 -9.42 -8.63
N GLY A 28 -5.79 -9.23 -7.83
CA GLY A 28 -5.64 -9.14 -6.37
C GLY A 28 -5.19 -7.77 -5.87
N HIS A 29 -4.17 -7.74 -5.04
CA HIS A 29 -3.70 -6.55 -4.35
C HIS A 29 -2.18 -6.62 -4.07
N PHE A 30 -1.60 -5.47 -3.70
CA PHE A 30 -0.23 -5.36 -3.19
C PHE A 30 -0.20 -4.46 -1.96
N VAL A 31 0.86 -4.57 -1.16
CA VAL A 31 1.11 -3.71 0.00
C VAL A 31 2.06 -2.60 -0.40
N LEU A 32 1.66 -1.34 -0.25
CA LEU A 32 2.53 -0.17 -0.37
C LEU A 32 3.01 0.24 1.02
N ILE A 33 4.32 0.30 1.23
CA ILE A 33 4.98 0.68 2.49
C ILE A 33 6.26 1.52 2.20
N ASP A 34 6.45 2.71 2.72
CA ASP A 34 5.72 3.56 3.63
C ASP A 34 4.72 4.47 2.88
N ALA A 35 3.45 4.46 3.24
CA ALA A 35 2.41 5.27 2.61
C ALA A 35 2.22 6.66 3.27
N GLY A 36 3.26 7.20 3.95
CA GLY A 36 3.25 8.55 4.47
C GLY A 36 3.47 8.72 5.97
N ALA A 37 4.21 7.83 6.63
CA ALA A 37 4.66 8.02 8.01
C ALA A 37 5.97 8.82 8.09
N ASN A 38 6.94 8.53 7.22
CA ASN A 38 8.27 9.12 7.22
C ASN A 38 8.58 9.72 5.85
N PRO A 39 8.48 11.04 5.67
CA PRO A 39 8.70 11.71 4.37
C PRO A 39 10.10 11.48 3.79
N SER A 40 11.09 11.24 4.63
CA SER A 40 12.45 10.88 4.21
C SER A 40 12.87 9.60 4.92
N ALA A 41 13.52 8.69 4.21
CA ALA A 41 14.02 7.45 4.72
C ALA A 41 15.54 7.36 4.57
N LYS A 42 16.19 6.63 5.48
CA LYS A 42 17.54 6.11 5.30
C LYS A 42 17.48 4.75 4.60
N PRO A 43 18.59 4.26 4.01
CA PRO A 43 18.60 2.92 3.41
C PRO A 43 18.11 1.81 4.36
N GLU A 44 18.53 1.85 5.63
CA GLU A 44 18.14 0.88 6.66
C GLU A 44 16.63 0.91 6.94
N HIS A 45 16.00 2.09 6.88
CA HIS A 45 14.55 2.21 7.04
C HIS A 45 13.81 1.51 5.91
N LEU A 46 14.30 1.57 4.67
CA LEU A 46 13.71 0.87 3.53
C LEU A 46 13.85 -0.65 3.68
N VAL A 47 14.97 -1.11 4.24
CA VAL A 47 15.16 -2.54 4.59
C VAL A 47 14.16 -2.98 5.66
N HIS A 48 14.00 -2.20 6.74
CA HIS A 48 13.00 -2.48 7.77
C HIS A 48 11.58 -2.51 7.19
N ASN A 49 11.25 -1.56 6.31
CA ASN A 49 9.96 -1.53 5.62
C ASN A 49 9.74 -2.78 4.76
N ALA A 50 10.78 -3.28 4.08
CA ALA A 50 10.71 -4.50 3.29
C ALA A 50 10.34 -5.72 4.16
N VAL A 51 11.00 -5.87 5.31
CA VAL A 51 10.71 -6.97 6.27
C VAL A 51 9.29 -6.82 6.85
N LEU A 52 8.92 -5.63 7.31
CA LEU A 52 7.59 -5.36 7.87
C LEU A 52 6.47 -5.58 6.85
N GLY A 53 6.66 -5.11 5.61
CA GLY A 53 5.70 -5.28 4.53
C GLY A 53 5.55 -6.73 4.11
N SER A 54 6.67 -7.47 4.03
CA SER A 54 6.68 -8.90 3.74
C SER A 54 5.93 -9.70 4.82
N ALA A 55 6.24 -9.47 6.09
CA ALA A 55 5.55 -10.10 7.21
C ALA A 55 4.05 -9.79 7.23
N TYR A 56 3.67 -8.52 7.00
CA TYR A 56 2.27 -8.13 6.91
C TYR A 56 1.54 -8.83 5.76
N CYS A 57 2.15 -8.87 4.57
CA CYS A 57 1.59 -9.53 3.40
C CYS A 57 1.40 -11.04 3.65
N GLN A 58 2.37 -11.68 4.29
CA GLN A 58 2.33 -13.11 4.61
C GLN A 58 1.28 -13.43 5.68
N HIS A 59 1.31 -12.74 6.81
CA HIS A 59 0.49 -13.13 7.97
C HIS A 59 -0.93 -12.55 7.95
N VAL A 60 -1.14 -11.40 7.33
CA VAL A 60 -2.46 -10.74 7.31
C VAL A 60 -3.19 -10.98 6.00
N LEU A 61 -2.48 -10.97 4.87
CA LEU A 61 -3.09 -11.17 3.56
C LEU A 61 -2.99 -12.61 3.05
N GLY A 62 -2.23 -13.47 3.73
CA GLY A 62 -2.12 -14.91 3.41
C GLY A 62 -1.28 -15.22 2.17
N THR A 63 -0.43 -14.30 1.72
CA THR A 63 0.44 -14.53 0.56
C THR A 63 1.69 -15.29 1.00
N GLU A 64 1.85 -16.53 0.59
CA GLU A 64 3.07 -17.30 0.84
C GLU A 64 4.23 -16.68 0.07
N ASN A 65 5.38 -16.45 0.75
CA ASN A 65 6.62 -15.96 0.15
C ASN A 65 6.46 -14.70 -0.73
N PRO A 66 5.92 -13.58 -0.19
CA PRO A 66 5.59 -12.40 -0.97
C PRO A 66 6.82 -11.77 -1.63
N ARG A 67 6.70 -11.44 -2.91
CA ARG A 67 7.75 -10.77 -3.69
C ARG A 67 7.83 -9.31 -3.29
N VAL A 68 9.02 -8.86 -2.91
CA VAL A 68 9.26 -7.49 -2.44
C VAL A 68 10.02 -6.70 -3.50
N GLY A 69 9.46 -5.58 -3.95
CA GLY A 69 10.09 -4.64 -4.87
C GLY A 69 10.43 -3.32 -4.21
N LEU A 70 11.55 -2.73 -4.59
CA LEU A 70 11.97 -1.40 -4.18
C LEU A 70 11.59 -0.38 -5.27
N MET A 71 10.78 0.61 -4.92
CA MET A 71 10.36 1.66 -5.85
C MET A 71 11.54 2.54 -6.27
N THR A 72 11.76 2.65 -7.57
CA THR A 72 12.78 3.50 -8.18
C THR A 72 12.25 4.17 -9.46
N ILE A 73 13.11 4.95 -10.11
CA ILE A 73 12.81 5.63 -11.39
C ILE A 73 13.30 4.83 -12.62
N GLY A 74 13.93 3.69 -12.42
CA GLY A 74 14.45 2.81 -13.47
C GLY A 74 15.04 1.56 -12.83
N THR A 75 15.02 0.45 -13.54
CA THR A 75 15.51 -0.87 -13.07
C THR A 75 16.96 -1.12 -13.40
N GLU A 76 17.57 -0.26 -14.25
CA GLU A 76 18.99 -0.38 -14.63
C GLU A 76 19.90 -0.01 -13.45
N GLU A 77 21.08 -0.57 -13.44
CA GLU A 77 22.10 -0.31 -12.42
C GLU A 77 22.43 1.19 -12.36
N GLY A 78 22.44 1.76 -11.14
CA GLY A 78 22.69 3.17 -10.89
C GLY A 78 21.49 4.10 -11.10
N LYS A 79 20.35 3.61 -11.54
CA LYS A 79 19.09 4.38 -11.51
C LYS A 79 18.55 4.49 -10.09
N GLY A 80 17.88 5.59 -9.80
CA GLY A 80 17.43 5.92 -8.45
C GLY A 80 18.32 6.98 -7.80
N ASN A 81 18.02 7.28 -6.55
CA ASN A 81 18.83 8.18 -5.73
C ASN A 81 19.82 7.38 -4.86
N GLU A 82 20.71 8.08 -4.17
CA GLU A 82 21.71 7.47 -3.28
C GLU A 82 21.08 6.54 -2.24
N THR A 83 19.96 6.96 -1.63
CA THR A 83 19.24 6.18 -0.62
C THR A 83 18.66 4.89 -1.20
N THR A 84 18.03 4.94 -2.36
CA THR A 84 17.45 3.74 -2.99
C THR A 84 18.53 2.79 -3.51
N ASN A 85 19.64 3.29 -4.03
CA ASN A 85 20.74 2.45 -4.48
C ASN A 85 21.39 1.72 -3.28
N ALA A 86 21.69 2.43 -2.20
CA ALA A 86 22.22 1.81 -0.98
C ALA A 86 21.24 0.81 -0.36
N ALA A 87 19.93 1.10 -0.35
CA ALA A 87 18.92 0.17 0.12
C ALA A 87 18.82 -1.09 -0.75
N ASN A 88 18.95 -0.95 -2.08
CA ASN A 88 18.97 -2.09 -3.00
C ASN A 88 20.14 -3.04 -2.69
N ASP A 89 21.33 -2.49 -2.43
CA ASP A 89 22.51 -3.29 -2.09
C ASP A 89 22.34 -4.00 -0.74
N LEU A 90 21.78 -3.32 0.26
CA LEU A 90 21.45 -3.92 1.55
C LEU A 90 20.42 -5.05 1.40
N LEU A 91 19.34 -4.84 0.63
CA LEU A 91 18.31 -5.86 0.40
C LEU A 91 18.86 -7.10 -0.31
N LYS A 92 19.78 -6.92 -1.25
CA LYS A 92 20.50 -8.04 -1.89
C LYS A 92 21.41 -8.79 -0.94
N SER A 93 21.92 -8.13 0.11
CA SER A 93 22.85 -8.73 1.08
C SER A 93 22.18 -9.59 2.14
N ILE A 94 20.84 -9.63 2.21
CA ILE A 94 20.06 -10.42 3.19
C ILE A 94 19.23 -11.54 2.55
N PRO A 95 19.83 -12.43 1.73
CA PRO A 95 19.09 -13.48 1.07
C PRO A 95 18.42 -14.43 2.08
N GLY A 96 17.21 -14.89 1.76
CA GLY A 96 16.46 -15.82 2.60
C GLY A 96 15.63 -15.19 3.74
N ILE A 97 15.79 -13.90 4.04
CA ILE A 97 14.94 -13.19 4.99
C ILE A 97 13.67 -12.71 4.30
N ILE A 98 13.80 -12.21 3.08
CA ILE A 98 12.69 -11.76 2.22
C ILE A 98 12.90 -12.28 0.79
N ASN A 99 11.81 -12.41 0.05
CA ASN A 99 11.85 -12.70 -1.37
C ASN A 99 12.02 -11.41 -2.17
N TYR A 100 13.25 -10.89 -2.20
CA TYR A 100 13.55 -9.62 -2.86
C TYR A 100 13.60 -9.79 -4.37
N HIS A 101 12.67 -9.10 -5.07
CA HIS A 101 12.57 -9.11 -6.53
C HIS A 101 13.58 -8.17 -7.19
N GLY A 102 13.88 -7.03 -6.55
CA GLY A 102 14.72 -5.98 -7.10
C GLY A 102 14.01 -4.62 -7.21
N PRO A 103 14.64 -3.67 -7.91
CA PRO A 103 14.03 -2.38 -8.25
C PRO A 103 12.80 -2.56 -9.14
N ILE A 104 11.78 -1.71 -8.92
CA ILE A 104 10.57 -1.63 -9.75
C ILE A 104 10.24 -0.18 -10.09
N GLU A 105 9.54 0.03 -11.19
CA GLU A 105 9.11 1.34 -11.66
C GLU A 105 7.62 1.58 -11.46
N GLY A 106 7.22 2.86 -11.54
CA GLY A 106 5.84 3.27 -11.27
C GLY A 106 4.79 2.62 -12.17
N PHE A 107 5.11 2.29 -13.42
CA PHE A 107 4.16 1.63 -14.33
C PHE A 107 3.88 0.18 -13.92
N GLN A 108 4.81 -0.48 -13.24
CA GLN A 108 4.69 -1.86 -12.78
C GLN A 108 3.82 -2.03 -11.51
N LEU A 109 3.46 -0.92 -10.84
CA LEU A 109 2.70 -0.95 -9.57
C LEU A 109 1.40 -1.73 -9.66
N PHE A 110 0.66 -1.56 -10.75
CA PHE A 110 -0.65 -2.18 -10.92
C PHE A 110 -0.60 -3.50 -11.71
N GLU A 111 0.59 -3.94 -12.09
CA GLU A 111 0.86 -5.25 -12.69
C GLU A 111 1.11 -6.31 -11.60
N ASN A 112 1.14 -7.59 -11.99
CA ASN A 112 1.40 -8.69 -11.05
C ASN A 112 2.90 -8.97 -10.83
N VAL A 113 3.73 -7.92 -10.75
CA VAL A 113 5.19 -8.06 -10.62
C VAL A 113 5.59 -8.40 -9.19
N VAL A 114 5.12 -7.62 -8.21
CA VAL A 114 5.48 -7.78 -6.80
C VAL A 114 4.25 -7.70 -5.88
N ASP A 115 4.36 -8.24 -4.69
CA ASP A 115 3.29 -8.30 -3.70
C ASP A 115 3.46 -7.22 -2.61
N VAL A 116 4.68 -6.71 -2.46
CA VAL A 116 5.04 -5.62 -1.55
C VAL A 116 5.89 -4.59 -2.29
N VAL A 117 5.50 -3.34 -2.22
CA VAL A 117 6.22 -2.19 -2.79
C VAL A 117 6.77 -1.33 -1.67
N VAL A 118 8.08 -1.21 -1.62
CA VAL A 118 8.81 -0.44 -0.60
C VAL A 118 9.24 0.90 -1.16
N CYS A 119 8.95 1.96 -0.42
CA CYS A 119 9.39 3.33 -0.73
C CYS A 119 9.52 4.17 0.56
N ASP A 120 10.00 5.41 0.44
CA ASP A 120 9.85 6.38 1.50
C ASP A 120 8.42 6.92 1.58
N GLY A 121 8.08 7.54 2.72
CA GLY A 121 6.71 8.00 2.95
C GLY A 121 6.28 9.18 2.08
N PHE A 122 7.21 9.96 1.51
CA PHE A 122 6.87 10.99 0.55
C PHE A 122 6.40 10.35 -0.77
N THR A 123 7.22 9.48 -1.33
CA THR A 123 6.92 8.73 -2.55
C THR A 123 5.63 7.92 -2.40
N GLY A 124 5.49 7.17 -1.31
CA GLY A 124 4.30 6.35 -1.08
C GLY A 124 3.01 7.16 -0.89
N ASN A 125 3.09 8.31 -0.21
CA ASN A 125 1.92 9.19 -0.09
C ASN A 125 1.53 9.82 -1.44
N VAL A 126 2.50 10.19 -2.27
CA VAL A 126 2.24 10.70 -3.62
C VAL A 126 1.57 9.62 -4.48
N ILE A 127 2.11 8.40 -4.50
CA ILE A 127 1.51 7.25 -5.22
C ILE A 127 0.07 7.02 -4.77
N LEU A 128 -0.15 6.90 -3.46
CA LEU A 128 -1.48 6.65 -2.89
C LEU A 128 -2.47 7.73 -3.28
N LYS A 129 -2.12 9.01 -3.06
CA LYS A 129 -3.03 10.13 -3.33
C LYS A 129 -3.29 10.35 -4.81
N THR A 130 -2.29 10.13 -5.66
CA THR A 130 -2.47 10.19 -7.11
C THR A 130 -3.39 9.08 -7.60
N ALA A 131 -3.20 7.84 -7.15
CA ALA A 131 -4.07 6.73 -7.51
C ALA A 131 -5.52 6.96 -7.03
N GLU A 132 -5.74 7.36 -5.78
CA GLU A 132 -7.07 7.69 -5.23
C GLU A 132 -7.77 8.78 -6.06
N SER A 133 -7.04 9.86 -6.39
CA SER A 133 -7.57 10.97 -7.18
C SER A 133 -7.90 10.57 -8.61
N LEU A 134 -7.01 9.80 -9.24
CA LEU A 134 -7.21 9.32 -10.61
C LEU A 134 -8.43 8.40 -10.71
N PHE A 135 -8.56 7.43 -9.82
CA PHE A 135 -9.73 6.53 -9.78
C PHE A 135 -11.02 7.30 -9.59
N LYS A 136 -11.05 8.26 -8.66
CA LYS A 136 -12.23 9.12 -8.44
C LYS A 136 -12.58 9.91 -9.70
N CYS A 137 -11.60 10.54 -10.34
CA CYS A 137 -11.78 11.32 -11.55
C CYS A 137 -12.32 10.45 -12.71
N LEU A 138 -11.73 9.28 -12.94
CA LEU A 138 -12.15 8.37 -14.01
C LEU A 138 -13.60 7.88 -13.81
N PHE A 139 -13.93 7.41 -12.62
CA PHE A 139 -15.25 6.79 -12.39
C PHE A 139 -16.35 7.80 -12.10
N LYS A 140 -16.08 8.84 -11.31
CA LYS A 140 -17.11 9.81 -10.93
C LYS A 140 -17.27 10.90 -11.98
N ASP A 141 -16.18 11.52 -12.38
CA ASP A 141 -16.25 12.73 -13.19
C ASP A 141 -16.33 12.41 -14.68
N PHE A 142 -15.44 11.58 -15.22
CA PHE A 142 -15.47 11.24 -16.65
C PHE A 142 -16.57 10.25 -16.98
N LEU A 143 -16.54 9.05 -16.43
CA LEU A 143 -17.52 8.01 -16.76
C LEU A 143 -18.94 8.41 -16.35
N GLY A 144 -19.11 8.85 -15.09
CA GLY A 144 -20.41 9.32 -14.59
C GLY A 144 -20.94 10.54 -15.34
N GLY A 145 -20.05 11.46 -15.73
CA GLY A 145 -20.39 12.60 -16.55
C GLY A 145 -20.87 12.20 -17.96
N GLU A 146 -20.16 11.28 -18.63
CA GLU A 146 -20.53 10.81 -19.96
C GLU A 146 -21.84 9.99 -19.97
N ILE A 147 -22.08 9.17 -18.97
CA ILE A 147 -23.32 8.39 -18.84
C ILE A 147 -24.54 9.33 -18.71
N LYS A 148 -24.42 10.41 -17.92
CA LYS A 148 -25.53 11.33 -17.69
C LYS A 148 -25.95 12.15 -18.91
N LYS A 149 -25.08 12.33 -19.91
CA LYS A 149 -25.33 13.14 -21.09
C LYS A 149 -26.35 12.55 -22.06
N ASN A 150 -26.60 11.24 -22.03
CA ASN A 150 -27.42 10.57 -23.01
C ASN A 150 -28.32 9.49 -22.39
N PRO A 151 -29.64 9.50 -22.62
CA PRO A 151 -30.58 8.49 -22.10
C PRO A 151 -30.24 7.05 -22.52
N VAL A 152 -29.72 6.84 -23.74
CA VAL A 152 -29.30 5.51 -24.20
C VAL A 152 -28.10 5.00 -23.39
N ARG A 153 -27.14 5.88 -23.06
CA ARG A 153 -26.01 5.52 -22.19
C ARG A 153 -26.45 5.20 -20.77
N GLN A 154 -27.46 5.94 -20.24
CA GLN A 154 -28.03 5.65 -18.92
C GLN A 154 -28.72 4.26 -18.90
N LEU A 155 -29.44 3.91 -19.98
CA LEU A 155 -30.03 2.57 -20.12
C LEU A 155 -28.94 1.50 -20.20
N GLY A 156 -27.89 1.72 -21.00
CA GLY A 156 -26.73 0.82 -21.10
C GLY A 156 -26.02 0.62 -19.76
N TYR A 157 -25.87 1.69 -18.99
CA TYR A 157 -25.31 1.64 -17.63
C TYR A 157 -26.18 0.77 -16.70
N LEU A 158 -27.51 0.85 -16.81
CA LEU A 158 -28.42 0.06 -15.99
C LEU A 158 -28.20 -1.45 -16.21
N PHE A 159 -28.02 -1.88 -17.47
CA PHE A 159 -27.71 -3.26 -17.80
C PHE A 159 -26.31 -3.70 -17.38
N SER A 160 -25.34 -2.78 -17.36
CA SER A 160 -23.95 -3.06 -17.01
C SER A 160 -23.60 -2.71 -15.57
N LYS A 161 -24.56 -2.29 -14.75
CA LYS A 161 -24.36 -1.78 -13.39
C LYS A 161 -23.56 -2.76 -12.52
N GLY A 162 -23.83 -4.06 -12.63
CA GLY A 162 -23.09 -5.09 -11.87
C GLY A 162 -21.59 -5.08 -12.14
N ALA A 163 -21.17 -4.86 -13.39
CA ALA A 163 -19.75 -4.78 -13.73
C ALA A 163 -19.10 -3.51 -13.15
N TYR A 164 -19.78 -2.36 -13.23
CA TYR A 164 -19.28 -1.11 -12.63
C TYR A 164 -19.17 -1.20 -11.11
N ASP A 165 -20.15 -1.77 -10.44
CA ASP A 165 -20.15 -1.94 -8.99
C ASP A 165 -19.05 -2.92 -8.55
N ALA A 166 -18.79 -3.99 -9.32
CA ALA A 166 -17.69 -4.92 -9.08
C ALA A 166 -16.31 -4.22 -9.16
N ILE A 167 -16.06 -3.47 -10.23
CA ILE A 167 -14.82 -2.70 -10.42
C ILE A 167 -14.68 -1.67 -9.30
N ARG A 168 -15.72 -0.89 -9.00
CA ARG A 168 -15.71 0.09 -7.93
C ARG A 168 -15.40 -0.52 -6.57
N THR A 169 -15.96 -1.69 -6.28
CA THR A 169 -15.69 -2.42 -5.03
C THR A 169 -14.25 -2.91 -4.98
N GLN A 170 -13.71 -3.41 -6.09
CA GLN A 170 -12.32 -3.86 -6.17
C GLN A 170 -11.32 -2.71 -5.99
N LEU A 171 -11.61 -1.54 -6.56
CA LEU A 171 -10.76 -0.36 -6.51
C LEU A 171 -10.95 0.50 -5.24
N ASN A 172 -11.90 0.16 -4.36
CA ASN A 172 -12.16 0.92 -3.15
C ASN A 172 -11.10 0.65 -2.07
N PRO A 173 -10.23 1.61 -1.73
CA PRO A 173 -9.21 1.44 -0.69
C PRO A 173 -9.81 1.26 0.71
N GLU A 174 -11.05 1.73 0.95
CA GLU A 174 -11.75 1.57 2.24
C GLU A 174 -12.07 0.11 2.57
N ARG A 175 -12.07 -0.78 1.58
CA ARG A 175 -12.31 -2.22 1.76
C ARG A 175 -11.32 -2.87 2.72
N TYR A 176 -10.12 -2.33 2.84
CA TYR A 176 -9.04 -2.90 3.65
C TYR A 176 -8.93 -2.30 5.06
N GLY A 177 -9.95 -1.56 5.51
CA GLY A 177 -10.12 -1.20 6.93
C GLY A 177 -9.17 -0.13 7.48
N GLY A 178 -8.43 0.57 6.65
CA GLY A 178 -7.44 1.57 7.05
C GLY A 178 -6.00 1.09 6.90
N ALA A 179 -5.05 2.01 7.09
CA ALA A 179 -3.63 1.76 6.95
C ALA A 179 -3.00 1.49 8.34
N PRO A 180 -2.51 0.27 8.62
CA PRO A 180 -1.81 -0.01 9.87
C PRO A 180 -0.44 0.67 9.90
N LEU A 181 -0.06 1.16 11.07
CA LEU A 181 1.30 1.61 11.37
C LEU A 181 2.10 0.40 11.89
N LEU A 182 2.95 -0.16 11.05
CA LEU A 182 3.76 -1.33 11.36
C LEU A 182 5.05 -0.93 12.10
N GLY A 183 5.63 -1.86 12.85
CA GLY A 183 6.89 -1.66 13.58
C GLY A 183 6.74 -0.99 14.94
N ILE A 184 5.54 -0.98 15.55
CA ILE A 184 5.26 -0.50 16.90
C ILE A 184 4.79 -1.65 17.81
N LYS A 185 5.01 -1.49 19.12
CA LYS A 185 4.51 -2.43 20.15
C LYS A 185 3.04 -2.14 20.47
N GLY A 186 2.15 -2.42 19.50
CA GLY A 186 0.71 -2.19 19.60
C GLY A 186 0.08 -1.93 18.24
N ASN A 187 -1.23 -1.69 18.21
CA ASN A 187 -1.98 -1.49 16.98
C ASN A 187 -2.40 -0.04 16.82
N ILE A 188 -1.95 0.60 15.75
CA ILE A 188 -2.44 1.91 15.31
C ILE A 188 -2.92 1.75 13.87
N LEU A 189 -4.17 2.12 13.63
CA LEU A 189 -4.75 2.19 12.29
C LEU A 189 -5.00 3.65 11.93
N LYS A 190 -4.51 4.08 10.78
CA LYS A 190 -4.85 5.37 10.18
C LYS A 190 -6.09 5.19 9.33
N ALA A 191 -7.24 5.68 9.82
CA ALA A 191 -8.46 5.74 9.05
C ALA A 191 -8.41 6.88 8.02
N HIS A 192 -9.03 6.69 6.85
CA HIS A 192 -9.30 7.77 5.92
C HIS A 192 -10.39 8.69 6.48
N GLY A 193 -10.21 10.01 6.35
CA GLY A 193 -11.00 11.04 7.02
C GLY A 193 -12.49 11.16 6.67
N LEU A 194 -13.10 10.20 5.98
CA LEU A 194 -14.53 10.17 5.67
C LEU A 194 -15.30 9.05 6.38
N SER A 195 -14.65 8.17 7.13
CA SER A 195 -15.32 7.00 7.72
C SER A 195 -15.19 6.87 9.24
N LEU A 196 -15.11 7.97 9.97
CA LEU A 196 -15.13 7.93 11.45
C LEU A 196 -16.43 7.36 12.05
N ILE A 197 -17.47 7.16 11.24
CA ILE A 197 -18.78 6.66 11.71
C ILE A 197 -18.90 5.13 11.66
N HIS A 198 -18.03 4.43 10.91
CA HIS A 198 -18.14 2.98 10.71
C HIS A 198 -16.94 2.16 11.23
N ILE A 199 -15.99 2.76 11.96
CA ILE A 199 -14.87 2.05 12.59
C ILE A 199 -15.23 1.59 14.01
N SER A 200 -16.44 1.16 14.23
CA SER A 200 -16.84 0.65 15.55
C SER A 200 -16.82 -0.88 15.66
N GLU A 201 -16.27 -1.60 14.68
CA GLU A 201 -16.08 -3.05 14.81
C GLU A 201 -14.61 -3.46 14.67
N PRO A 202 -13.81 -3.41 15.78
CA PRO A 202 -12.47 -4.01 15.80
C PRO A 202 -12.49 -5.53 15.74
N THR A 203 -13.65 -6.16 15.69
CA THR A 203 -13.85 -7.60 15.81
C THR A 203 -13.72 -8.39 14.50
N ARG A 204 -13.51 -7.75 13.34
CA ARG A 204 -13.33 -8.47 12.06
C ARG A 204 -11.89 -8.61 11.56
N LEU A 205 -10.97 -7.87 12.12
CA LEU A 205 -9.57 -8.22 12.02
C LEU A 205 -9.33 -9.20 13.17
N GLY A 206 -9.27 -10.49 12.84
CA GLY A 206 -9.05 -11.55 13.82
C GLY A 206 -7.95 -11.12 14.78
N MET A 207 -8.25 -11.19 16.08
CA MET A 207 -7.29 -10.94 17.13
C MET A 207 -6.07 -11.84 16.88
N ILE A 208 -5.03 -11.29 16.28
CA ILE A 208 -3.72 -11.91 16.34
C ILE A 208 -3.21 -11.62 17.74
N SER A 209 -3.56 -12.50 18.66
CA SER A 209 -2.95 -12.62 19.96
C SER A 209 -1.53 -13.10 19.73
N TYR A 210 -0.57 -12.24 19.89
CA TYR A 210 0.81 -12.65 20.02
C TYR A 210 0.98 -13.20 21.45
N ALA A 211 0.99 -14.53 21.57
CA ALA A 211 1.55 -15.22 22.72
C ALA A 211 3.07 -15.27 22.58
#